data_e7bfe3242975a18b52bd004e6c8e5941
#
_entry.id   e7bfe3242975a18b52bd004e6c8e5941
#
_cell.length_a   1.000
_cell.length_b   1.000
_cell.length_c   1.000
_cell.angle_alpha   90.00
_cell.angle_beta   90.00
_cell.angle_gamma   90.00
#
_symmetry.space_group_name_H-M   'P 1'
#
loop_
_entity.id
_entity.type
_entity.pdbx_description
1 polymer ?
#
loop_
_entity_poly.entity_id
_entity_poly.type
_entity_poly.pdbx_seq_one_letter_code
_entity_poly.pdbx_strand_id
1 'polypeptide(L)'
;MSQYDKLTLKDGSYLYFKDWGDSSGQPIVFSHGWPLTADAFEDQMFFLGQKGFRVIAHDRRGHGRSAQPWDGHNMDQYADDLAELTAHLNLQEAVHVGHSTGGGEVARYIGRHGTGRVAKAALISAVTPIMVKTDFNPNGVPKEVFDGIREGVVNDRAAFFYELTAAFYGYNREGAKESKAVRESFVEQGLQGSIKGLYDCIKAFSETDLREDLRKMTIPTLVIHGDDDQIVPFETCGKVAAEILPDAQLKVYAGGSHGICTTHKQQINQDLLNFIQS
;
A
#
# COMPACT_ATOMS: atom_id res chain seq x y z
N MET A 1 -14.17 24.10 -2.59
CA MET A 1 -13.64 23.82 -3.95
C MET A 1 -12.29 23.18 -3.76
N SER A 2 -12.19 21.89 -4.02
CA SER A 2 -10.93 21.18 -4.01
C SER A 2 -10.03 21.77 -5.08
N GLN A 3 -9.10 22.59 -4.68
CA GLN A 3 -8.13 23.13 -5.58
C GLN A 3 -6.94 22.18 -5.59
N TYR A 4 -6.97 21.24 -6.59
CA TYR A 4 -5.82 20.60 -7.16
C TYR A 4 -5.06 19.60 -6.29
N ASP A 5 -5.47 18.56 -6.35
CA ASP A 5 -5.00 17.21 -6.36
C ASP A 5 -3.57 17.01 -6.92
N LYS A 6 -2.71 18.06 -6.97
CA LYS A 6 -1.33 17.97 -7.43
C LYS A 6 -0.38 18.78 -6.58
N LEU A 7 0.61 18.10 -6.01
CA LEU A 7 1.75 18.69 -5.33
C LEU A 7 2.97 18.63 -6.26
N THR A 8 3.61 19.76 -6.53
CA THR A 8 4.94 19.77 -7.14
C THR A 8 5.99 19.44 -6.09
N LEU A 9 6.75 18.39 -6.32
CA LEU A 9 7.84 17.91 -5.46
C LEU A 9 9.12 18.71 -5.68
N LYS A 10 10.07 18.59 -4.77
CA LYS A 10 11.37 19.28 -4.82
C LYS A 10 12.21 18.93 -6.06
N ASP A 11 12.03 17.73 -6.60
CA ASP A 11 12.70 17.30 -7.83
C ASP A 11 12.03 17.81 -9.12
N GLY A 12 10.95 18.57 -9.00
CA GLY A 12 10.18 19.12 -10.12
C GLY A 12 9.12 18.17 -10.67
N SER A 13 9.04 16.92 -10.20
CA SER A 13 7.95 16.03 -10.51
C SER A 13 6.68 16.43 -9.73
N TYR A 14 5.58 15.70 -9.90
CA TYR A 14 4.37 15.99 -9.12
C TYR A 14 3.70 14.71 -8.64
N LEU A 15 3.03 14.80 -7.48
CA LEU A 15 2.08 13.81 -7.00
C LEU A 15 0.65 14.29 -7.21
N TYR A 16 -0.20 13.40 -7.71
CA TYR A 16 -1.65 13.52 -7.60
C TYR A 16 -2.11 12.98 -6.25
N PHE A 17 -3.06 13.65 -5.63
CA PHE A 17 -3.69 13.17 -4.39
C PHE A 17 -5.16 13.58 -4.31
N LYS A 18 -5.92 12.83 -3.52
CA LYS A 18 -7.29 13.14 -3.08
C LYS A 18 -7.24 13.61 -1.64
N ASP A 19 -8.04 14.60 -1.28
CA ASP A 19 -8.17 15.14 0.08
C ASP A 19 -9.66 15.37 0.35
N TRP A 20 -10.29 14.46 1.06
CA TRP A 20 -11.73 14.41 1.26
C TRP A 20 -12.10 14.43 2.75
N GLY A 21 -13.38 14.65 3.04
CA GLY A 21 -13.93 14.66 4.40
C GLY A 21 -13.78 16.00 5.11
N ASP A 22 -13.78 15.96 6.44
CA ASP A 22 -13.66 17.16 7.27
C ASP A 22 -12.19 17.61 7.37
N SER A 23 -11.86 18.77 6.84
CA SER A 23 -10.50 19.32 6.88
C SER A 23 -9.95 19.57 8.30
N SER A 24 -10.83 19.63 9.30
CA SER A 24 -10.47 19.74 10.73
C SER A 24 -10.40 18.38 11.43
N GLY A 25 -10.85 17.31 10.78
CA GLY A 25 -10.81 15.95 11.30
C GLY A 25 -9.38 15.41 11.39
N GLN A 26 -9.17 14.36 12.22
CA GLN A 26 -7.88 13.68 12.26
C GLN A 26 -7.53 13.14 10.86
N PRO A 27 -6.30 13.42 10.36
CA PRO A 27 -5.91 12.98 9.03
C PRO A 27 -5.65 11.47 8.97
N ILE A 28 -6.14 10.84 7.91
CA ILE A 28 -5.81 9.45 7.56
C ILE A 28 -5.21 9.46 6.15
N VAL A 29 -3.99 8.97 6.00
CA VAL A 29 -3.24 8.96 4.75
C VAL A 29 -3.11 7.54 4.24
N PHE A 30 -3.54 7.30 2.99
CA PHE A 30 -3.54 5.99 2.35
C PHE A 30 -2.46 5.88 1.28
N SER A 31 -1.63 4.84 1.39
CA SER A 31 -0.60 4.45 0.41
C SER A 31 -0.99 3.14 -0.26
N HIS A 32 -1.23 3.18 -1.58
CA HIS A 32 -1.78 2.06 -2.35
C HIS A 32 -0.77 0.96 -2.65
N GLY A 33 -1.28 -0.25 -2.98
CA GLY A 33 -0.51 -1.38 -3.49
C GLY A 33 -0.13 -1.24 -4.97
N TRP A 34 0.83 -2.04 -5.42
CA TRP A 34 1.17 -2.18 -6.83
C TRP A 34 0.15 -3.07 -7.55
N PRO A 35 -0.24 -2.80 -8.78
CA PRO A 35 0.04 -1.63 -9.63
C PRO A 35 -1.05 -0.55 -9.55
N LEU A 36 -1.75 -0.47 -8.43
CA LEU A 36 -2.96 0.32 -8.22
C LEU A 36 -2.70 1.84 -8.12
N THR A 37 -3.74 2.58 -7.75
CA THR A 37 -3.75 4.02 -7.55
C THR A 37 -4.48 4.37 -6.25
N ALA A 38 -4.61 5.64 -5.91
CA ALA A 38 -5.42 6.12 -4.78
C ALA A 38 -6.87 5.62 -4.81
N ASP A 39 -7.38 5.31 -6.01
CA ASP A 39 -8.76 4.84 -6.21
C ASP A 39 -9.04 3.49 -5.54
N ALA A 40 -7.98 2.70 -5.27
CA ALA A 40 -8.11 1.43 -4.56
C ALA A 40 -8.62 1.58 -3.12
N PHE A 41 -8.53 2.79 -2.55
CA PHE A 41 -8.98 3.08 -1.19
C PHE A 41 -10.30 3.87 -1.09
N GLU A 42 -11.00 4.11 -2.20
CA GLU A 42 -12.22 4.94 -2.17
C GLU A 42 -13.30 4.41 -1.23
N ASP A 43 -13.45 3.09 -1.10
CA ASP A 43 -14.39 2.49 -0.14
C ASP A 43 -14.02 2.86 1.31
N GLN A 44 -12.73 2.81 1.68
CA GLN A 44 -12.23 3.16 3.00
C GLN A 44 -12.32 4.67 3.24
N MET A 45 -11.92 5.46 2.24
CA MET A 45 -11.97 6.93 2.29
C MET A 45 -13.41 7.42 2.47
N PHE A 46 -14.34 6.89 1.69
CA PHE A 46 -15.75 7.25 1.81
C PHE A 46 -16.31 6.91 3.19
N PHE A 47 -16.07 5.69 3.68
CA PHE A 47 -16.55 5.27 4.99
C PHE A 47 -16.00 6.13 6.12
N LEU A 48 -14.67 6.36 6.16
CA LEU A 48 -14.03 7.11 7.23
C LEU A 48 -14.31 8.63 7.11
N GLY A 49 -14.39 9.16 5.90
CA GLY A 49 -14.79 10.54 5.66
C GLY A 49 -16.20 10.85 6.22
N GLN A 50 -17.15 9.91 6.08
CA GLN A 50 -18.48 10.02 6.69
C GLN A 50 -18.47 9.94 8.23
N LYS A 51 -17.35 9.48 8.83
CA LYS A 51 -17.16 9.46 10.29
C LYS A 51 -16.48 10.71 10.84
N GLY A 52 -16.23 11.72 9.99
CA GLY A 52 -15.65 13.00 10.39
C GLY A 52 -14.12 13.04 10.31
N PHE A 53 -13.47 12.05 9.68
CA PHE A 53 -12.03 12.09 9.42
C PHE A 53 -11.71 12.86 8.14
N ARG A 54 -10.51 13.47 8.10
CA ARG A 54 -9.90 13.93 6.86
C ARG A 54 -9.16 12.77 6.21
N VAL A 55 -9.49 12.40 4.98
CA VAL A 55 -8.97 11.22 4.32
C VAL A 55 -8.20 11.61 3.06
N ILE A 56 -6.93 11.24 3.01
CA ILE A 56 -5.99 11.58 1.94
C ILE A 56 -5.50 10.29 1.30
N ALA A 57 -5.45 10.23 -0.03
CA ALA A 57 -4.78 9.16 -0.76
C ALA A 57 -4.04 9.74 -1.95
N HIS A 58 -2.83 9.25 -2.24
CA HIS A 58 -2.05 9.73 -3.37
C HIS A 58 -1.79 8.61 -4.37
N ASP A 59 -1.60 8.98 -5.63
CA ASP A 59 -1.02 8.07 -6.62
C ASP A 59 0.50 8.14 -6.46
N ARG A 60 1.14 6.99 -6.18
CA ARG A 60 2.61 6.93 -6.07
C ARG A 60 3.26 7.37 -7.38
N ARG A 61 4.42 8.00 -7.31
CA ARG A 61 5.30 8.27 -8.46
C ARG A 61 5.34 7.07 -9.42
N GLY A 62 5.19 7.31 -10.73
CA GLY A 62 5.15 6.26 -11.75
C GLY A 62 3.82 5.52 -11.88
N HIS A 63 2.83 5.81 -11.01
CA HIS A 63 1.51 5.20 -11.01
C HIS A 63 0.42 6.25 -11.28
N GLY A 64 -0.69 5.81 -11.83
CA GLY A 64 -1.89 6.61 -11.98
C GLY A 64 -1.67 7.99 -12.61
N ARG A 65 -2.18 9.00 -11.92
CA ARG A 65 -2.20 10.41 -12.35
C ARG A 65 -0.96 11.20 -11.89
N SER A 66 -0.05 10.58 -11.14
CA SER A 66 1.22 11.19 -10.72
C SER A 66 2.24 11.22 -11.84
N ALA A 67 3.29 12.04 -11.67
CA ALA A 67 4.38 12.12 -12.62
C ALA A 67 5.03 10.76 -12.87
N GLN A 68 5.45 10.53 -14.09
CA GLN A 68 6.05 9.28 -14.56
C GLN A 68 7.50 9.50 -15.01
N PRO A 69 8.42 9.92 -14.13
CA PRO A 69 9.81 10.13 -14.47
C PRO A 69 10.47 8.79 -14.86
N TRP A 70 11.64 8.86 -15.48
CA TRP A 70 12.41 7.66 -15.82
C TRP A 70 13.04 6.99 -14.61
N ASP A 71 13.43 7.75 -13.59
CA ASP A 71 14.11 7.29 -12.38
C ASP A 71 13.34 7.62 -11.10
N GLY A 72 13.86 7.15 -9.94
CA GLY A 72 13.28 7.43 -8.62
C GLY A 72 12.20 6.44 -8.19
N HIS A 73 12.08 5.29 -8.85
CA HIS A 73 11.10 4.26 -8.51
C HIS A 73 11.64 3.28 -7.46
N ASN A 74 11.92 3.78 -6.27
CA ASN A 74 12.43 3.00 -5.13
C ASN A 74 11.77 3.44 -3.82
N MET A 75 11.87 2.61 -2.79
CA MET A 75 11.19 2.82 -1.52
C MET A 75 11.62 4.11 -0.80
N ASP A 76 12.89 4.50 -0.93
CA ASP A 76 13.41 5.73 -0.32
C ASP A 76 12.74 6.96 -0.92
N GLN A 77 12.66 7.01 -2.25
CA GLN A 77 12.01 8.12 -2.95
C GLN A 77 10.51 8.17 -2.69
N TYR A 78 9.82 7.02 -2.64
CA TYR A 78 8.40 6.97 -2.30
C TYR A 78 8.14 7.52 -0.89
N ALA A 79 9.00 7.18 0.06
CA ALA A 79 8.92 7.71 1.42
C ALA A 79 9.19 9.22 1.48
N ASP A 80 10.15 9.71 0.71
CA ASP A 80 10.47 11.14 0.62
C ASP A 80 9.32 11.93 -0.04
N ASP A 81 8.70 11.40 -1.09
CA ASP A 81 7.50 11.97 -1.73
C ASP A 81 6.31 12.04 -0.75
N LEU A 82 6.09 10.98 0.04
CA LEU A 82 5.06 10.96 1.08
C LEU A 82 5.35 11.99 2.19
N ALA A 83 6.62 12.17 2.55
CA ALA A 83 7.02 13.19 3.51
C ALA A 83 6.72 14.61 3.00
N GLU A 84 6.98 14.86 1.72
CA GLU A 84 6.66 16.15 1.09
C GLU A 84 5.14 16.41 1.07
N LEU A 85 4.33 15.40 0.73
CA LEU A 85 2.87 15.50 0.77
C LEU A 85 2.37 15.79 2.19
N THR A 86 2.86 15.06 3.19
CA THR A 86 2.51 15.23 4.60
C THR A 86 2.85 16.63 5.11
N ALA A 87 4.01 17.15 4.71
CA ALA A 87 4.45 18.49 5.06
C ALA A 87 3.62 19.58 4.33
N HIS A 88 3.34 19.40 3.03
CA HIS A 88 2.57 20.33 2.21
C HIS A 88 1.16 20.53 2.77
N LEU A 89 0.49 19.45 3.15
CA LEU A 89 -0.85 19.48 3.75
C LEU A 89 -0.82 19.82 5.25
N ASN A 90 0.38 20.05 5.82
CA ASN A 90 0.62 20.30 7.25
C ASN A 90 -0.09 19.29 8.15
N LEU A 91 -0.03 18.01 7.80
CA LEU A 91 -0.69 16.95 8.58
C LEU A 91 0.04 16.77 9.93
N GLN A 92 -0.72 16.65 10.99
CA GLN A 92 -0.27 16.36 12.35
C GLN A 92 -1.11 15.21 12.91
N GLU A 93 -0.55 14.39 13.80
CA GLU A 93 -1.23 13.26 14.42
C GLU A 93 -1.93 12.36 13.37
N ALA A 94 -1.31 12.21 12.20
CA ALA A 94 -1.89 11.46 11.09
C ALA A 94 -1.85 9.95 11.34
N VAL A 95 -2.88 9.24 10.88
CA VAL A 95 -2.87 7.79 10.77
C VAL A 95 -2.44 7.41 9.36
N HIS A 96 -1.34 6.66 9.22
CA HIS A 96 -0.88 6.17 7.93
C HIS A 96 -1.32 4.74 7.68
N VAL A 97 -2.04 4.52 6.58
CA VAL A 97 -2.56 3.20 6.17
C VAL A 97 -1.92 2.79 4.86
N GLY A 98 -1.18 1.68 4.87
CA GLY A 98 -0.52 1.17 3.67
C GLY A 98 -0.96 -0.25 3.32
N HIS A 99 -1.36 -0.45 2.06
CA HIS A 99 -1.65 -1.78 1.53
C HIS A 99 -0.48 -2.28 0.68
N SER A 100 -0.05 -3.53 0.89
CA SER A 100 0.96 -4.18 0.05
C SER A 100 2.26 -3.35 -0.03
N THR A 101 2.66 -2.92 -1.23
CA THR A 101 3.77 -1.97 -1.48
C THR A 101 3.62 -0.70 -0.64
N GLY A 102 2.38 -0.20 -0.49
CA GLY A 102 2.10 0.98 0.33
C GLY A 102 2.40 0.79 1.81
N GLY A 103 2.29 -0.44 2.33
CA GLY A 103 2.75 -0.75 3.68
C GLY A 103 4.28 -0.63 3.82
N GLY A 104 5.03 -1.03 2.80
CA GLY A 104 6.47 -0.80 2.71
C GLY A 104 6.82 0.69 2.66
N GLU A 105 6.07 1.47 1.89
CA GLU A 105 6.21 2.93 1.80
C GLU A 105 5.98 3.62 3.16
N VAL A 106 4.90 3.24 3.88
CA VAL A 106 4.61 3.76 5.23
C VAL A 106 5.74 3.40 6.20
N ALA A 107 6.21 2.15 6.19
CA ALA A 107 7.31 1.73 7.05
C ALA A 107 8.59 2.53 6.75
N ARG A 108 8.97 2.67 5.47
CA ARG A 108 10.13 3.46 5.04
C ARG A 108 9.98 4.95 5.37
N TYR A 109 8.78 5.52 5.21
CA TYR A 109 8.50 6.90 5.60
C TYR A 109 8.77 7.14 7.08
N ILE A 110 8.22 6.30 7.96
CA ILE A 110 8.44 6.42 9.40
C ILE A 110 9.90 6.15 9.76
N GLY A 111 10.52 5.13 9.15
CA GLY A 111 11.92 4.79 9.38
C GLY A 111 12.92 5.89 9.02
N ARG A 112 12.62 6.70 8.00
CA ARG A 112 13.46 7.80 7.50
C ARG A 112 13.11 9.17 8.11
N HIS A 113 11.83 9.47 8.29
CA HIS A 113 11.35 10.79 8.68
C HIS A 113 10.85 10.85 10.12
N GLY A 114 10.80 9.69 10.82
CA GLY A 114 10.37 9.61 12.22
C GLY A 114 8.86 9.68 12.41
N THR A 115 8.44 9.65 13.66
CA THR A 115 7.03 9.59 14.07
C THR A 115 6.42 10.97 14.38
N GLY A 116 7.16 12.07 14.24
CA GLY A 116 6.75 13.39 14.73
C GLY A 116 5.42 13.94 14.19
N ARG A 117 4.91 13.40 13.08
CA ARG A 117 3.62 13.74 12.47
C ARG A 117 2.62 12.58 12.48
N VAL A 118 3.01 11.42 13.02
CA VAL A 118 2.27 10.15 12.91
C VAL A 118 1.76 9.72 14.28
N ALA A 119 0.45 9.58 14.42
CA ALA A 119 -0.16 9.05 15.64
C ALA A 119 -0.20 7.52 15.65
N LYS A 120 -0.57 6.92 14.51
CA LYS A 120 -0.76 5.46 14.36
C LYS A 120 -0.43 5.03 12.93
N ALA A 121 -0.17 3.72 12.75
CA ALA A 121 -0.04 3.13 11.42
C ALA A 121 -0.88 1.86 11.27
N ALA A 122 -1.33 1.57 10.04
CA ALA A 122 -1.95 0.29 9.71
C ALA A 122 -1.27 -0.29 8.46
N LEU A 123 -0.78 -1.51 8.56
CA LEU A 123 -0.11 -2.27 7.51
C LEU A 123 -1.03 -3.41 7.06
N ILE A 124 -1.61 -3.29 5.87
CA ILE A 124 -2.60 -4.24 5.34
C ILE A 124 -1.94 -5.07 4.25
N SER A 125 -1.85 -6.40 4.42
CA SER A 125 -1.18 -7.31 3.46
C SER A 125 0.17 -6.74 2.98
N ALA A 126 0.94 -6.14 3.90
CA ALA A 126 2.12 -5.34 3.58
C ALA A 126 3.33 -6.21 3.20
N VAL A 127 4.17 -5.68 2.32
CA VAL A 127 5.41 -6.32 1.84
C VAL A 127 6.53 -6.38 2.88
N THR A 128 6.23 -5.95 4.11
CA THR A 128 7.17 -5.92 5.24
C THR A 128 7.33 -7.28 5.90
N PRO A 129 8.54 -7.63 6.40
CA PRO A 129 9.77 -6.84 6.43
C PRO A 129 10.59 -6.92 5.14
N ILE A 130 10.45 -7.99 4.36
CA ILE A 130 11.08 -8.22 3.07
C ILE A 130 10.43 -9.43 2.40
N MET A 131 10.11 -9.34 1.12
CA MET A 131 9.44 -10.43 0.41
C MET A 131 10.42 -11.47 -0.15
N VAL A 132 11.54 -11.00 -0.74
CA VAL A 132 12.46 -11.91 -1.43
C VAL A 132 13.17 -12.84 -0.44
N LYS A 133 13.45 -14.06 -0.90
CA LYS A 133 14.24 -15.03 -0.17
C LYS A 133 15.65 -14.50 0.09
N THR A 134 16.07 -14.51 1.35
CA THR A 134 17.40 -14.09 1.85
C THR A 134 17.81 -14.99 3.01
N ASP A 135 19.02 -14.81 3.53
CA ASP A 135 19.46 -15.53 4.74
C ASP A 135 18.55 -15.24 5.95
N PHE A 136 18.04 -14.01 6.05
CA PHE A 136 17.07 -13.63 7.08
C PHE A 136 15.67 -14.19 6.79
N ASN A 137 15.25 -14.24 5.54
CA ASN A 137 13.96 -14.74 5.10
C ASN A 137 14.12 -16.00 4.22
N PRO A 138 14.55 -17.13 4.80
CA PRO A 138 14.86 -18.34 4.02
C PRO A 138 13.63 -18.95 3.34
N ASN A 139 12.44 -18.66 3.84
CA ASN A 139 11.15 -19.08 3.28
C ASN A 139 10.49 -17.97 2.43
N GLY A 140 11.20 -16.89 2.15
CA GLY A 140 10.73 -15.81 1.30
C GLY A 140 10.51 -16.25 -0.16
N VAL A 141 9.86 -15.41 -0.92
CA VAL A 141 9.54 -15.67 -2.32
C VAL A 141 10.82 -15.68 -3.15
N PRO A 142 11.07 -16.72 -3.97
CA PRO A 142 12.23 -16.77 -4.85
C PRO A 142 12.30 -15.57 -5.80
N LYS A 143 13.51 -15.07 -6.08
CA LYS A 143 13.73 -13.89 -6.93
C LYS A 143 13.14 -14.07 -8.33
N GLU A 144 13.18 -15.28 -8.86
CA GLU A 144 12.68 -15.65 -10.17
C GLU A 144 11.19 -15.36 -10.34
N VAL A 145 10.41 -15.41 -9.25
CA VAL A 145 8.98 -15.03 -9.28
C VAL A 145 8.85 -13.54 -9.62
N PHE A 146 9.66 -12.68 -9.00
CA PHE A 146 9.65 -11.25 -9.28
C PHE A 146 10.20 -10.91 -10.67
N ASP A 147 11.16 -11.69 -11.17
CA ASP A 147 11.67 -11.55 -12.53
C ASP A 147 10.56 -11.92 -13.55
N GLY A 148 9.75 -12.97 -13.26
CA GLY A 148 8.57 -13.30 -14.05
C GLY A 148 7.49 -12.20 -14.05
N ILE A 149 7.30 -11.50 -12.91
CA ILE A 149 6.40 -10.33 -12.84
C ILE A 149 6.91 -9.21 -13.74
N ARG A 150 8.23 -8.93 -13.75
CA ARG A 150 8.86 -7.95 -14.65
C ARG A 150 8.64 -8.30 -16.12
N GLU A 151 8.83 -9.58 -16.48
CA GLU A 151 8.57 -10.08 -17.83
C GLU A 151 7.10 -9.87 -18.23
N GLY A 152 6.14 -10.19 -17.36
CA GLY A 152 4.73 -9.97 -17.60
C GLY A 152 4.40 -8.49 -17.88
N VAL A 153 4.98 -7.58 -17.12
CA VAL A 153 4.79 -6.12 -17.32
C VAL A 153 5.34 -5.64 -18.66
N VAL A 154 6.44 -6.23 -19.15
CA VAL A 154 7.07 -5.82 -20.42
C VAL A 154 6.41 -6.47 -21.63
N ASN A 155 6.02 -7.73 -21.52
CA ASN A 155 5.49 -8.49 -22.67
C ASN A 155 4.04 -8.10 -23.00
N ASP A 156 3.13 -8.22 -22.05
CA ASP A 156 1.72 -7.83 -22.16
C ASP A 156 1.15 -7.50 -20.79
N ARG A 157 1.33 -6.27 -20.34
CA ARG A 157 0.89 -5.87 -19.01
C ARG A 157 -0.61 -5.92 -18.81
N ALA A 158 -1.41 -5.75 -19.86
CA ALA A 158 -2.86 -5.80 -19.76
C ALA A 158 -3.35 -7.22 -19.45
N ALA A 159 -2.88 -8.20 -20.23
CA ALA A 159 -3.17 -9.60 -19.97
C ALA A 159 -2.59 -10.05 -18.62
N PHE A 160 -1.34 -9.68 -18.32
CA PHE A 160 -0.69 -10.03 -17.07
C PHE A 160 -1.47 -9.50 -15.84
N PHE A 161 -1.88 -8.22 -15.85
CA PHE A 161 -2.68 -7.66 -14.76
C PHE A 161 -4.03 -8.35 -14.63
N TYR A 162 -4.67 -8.69 -15.73
CA TYR A 162 -5.93 -9.42 -15.70
C TYR A 162 -5.77 -10.80 -15.04
N GLU A 163 -4.75 -11.57 -15.45
CA GLU A 163 -4.46 -12.88 -14.87
C GLU A 163 -4.08 -12.79 -13.38
N LEU A 164 -3.26 -11.79 -12.99
CA LEU A 164 -2.85 -11.57 -11.62
C LEU A 164 -4.04 -11.41 -10.67
N THR A 165 -5.15 -10.83 -11.12
CA THR A 165 -6.34 -10.62 -10.29
C THR A 165 -6.93 -11.89 -9.72
N ALA A 166 -6.73 -13.05 -10.38
CA ALA A 166 -7.23 -14.33 -9.89
C ALA A 166 -6.62 -14.69 -8.52
N ALA A 167 -5.30 -14.58 -8.39
CA ALA A 167 -4.61 -14.78 -7.12
C ALA A 167 -4.78 -13.58 -6.17
N PHE A 168 -4.77 -12.36 -6.71
CA PHE A 168 -4.86 -11.13 -5.92
C PHE A 168 -6.17 -11.05 -5.11
N TYR A 169 -7.30 -11.41 -5.70
CA TYR A 169 -8.62 -11.40 -5.05
C TYR A 169 -9.09 -12.80 -4.59
N GLY A 170 -8.28 -13.84 -4.79
CA GLY A 170 -8.64 -15.21 -4.43
C GLY A 170 -9.73 -15.83 -5.32
N TYR A 171 -9.91 -15.30 -6.55
CA TYR A 171 -10.93 -15.82 -7.48
C TYR A 171 -10.63 -17.23 -8.01
N ASN A 172 -9.39 -17.71 -7.83
CA ASN A 172 -8.98 -19.08 -8.14
C ASN A 172 -9.30 -20.08 -7.02
N ARG A 173 -9.99 -19.68 -5.95
CA ARG A 173 -10.41 -20.55 -4.85
C ARG A 173 -11.79 -21.14 -5.10
N GLU A 174 -12.02 -22.35 -4.60
CA GLU A 174 -13.32 -23.00 -4.70
C GLU A 174 -14.42 -22.15 -4.05
N GLY A 175 -15.53 -21.98 -4.75
CA GLY A 175 -16.68 -21.18 -4.27
C GLY A 175 -16.49 -19.66 -4.34
N ALA A 176 -15.34 -19.17 -4.84
CA ALA A 176 -15.11 -17.73 -4.99
C ALA A 176 -16.12 -17.11 -5.97
N LYS A 177 -16.62 -15.93 -5.61
CA LYS A 177 -17.52 -15.15 -6.49
C LYS A 177 -16.69 -14.11 -7.23
N GLU A 178 -16.28 -14.45 -8.43
CA GLU A 178 -15.55 -13.54 -9.30
C GLU A 178 -16.40 -12.32 -9.67
N SER A 179 -15.78 -11.13 -9.61
CA SER A 179 -16.34 -9.89 -10.14
C SER A 179 -15.51 -9.42 -11.33
N LYS A 180 -16.07 -9.54 -12.54
CA LYS A 180 -15.43 -9.03 -13.75
C LYS A 180 -15.13 -7.53 -13.64
N ALA A 181 -16.05 -6.75 -13.09
CA ALA A 181 -15.86 -5.31 -12.92
C ALA A 181 -14.69 -4.96 -11.98
N VAL A 182 -14.46 -5.73 -10.91
CA VAL A 182 -13.30 -5.54 -10.03
C VAL A 182 -12.00 -5.86 -10.78
N ARG A 183 -11.97 -6.93 -11.59
CA ARG A 183 -10.80 -7.28 -12.41
C ARG A 183 -10.51 -6.19 -13.45
N GLU A 184 -11.54 -5.70 -14.13
CA GLU A 184 -11.40 -4.62 -15.12
C GLU A 184 -10.90 -3.33 -14.47
N SER A 185 -11.43 -2.94 -13.30
CA SER A 185 -10.95 -1.79 -12.55
C SER A 185 -9.49 -1.93 -12.10
N PHE A 186 -9.05 -3.12 -11.71
CA PHE A 186 -7.65 -3.39 -11.39
C PHE A 186 -6.74 -3.15 -12.62
N VAL A 187 -7.13 -3.70 -13.77
CA VAL A 187 -6.38 -3.52 -15.04
C VAL A 187 -6.33 -2.05 -15.42
N GLU A 188 -7.46 -1.35 -15.36
CA GLU A 188 -7.55 0.08 -15.69
C GLU A 188 -6.59 0.91 -14.83
N GLN A 189 -6.59 0.71 -13.50
CA GLN A 189 -5.66 1.38 -12.61
C GLN A 189 -4.20 1.06 -12.95
N GLY A 190 -3.87 -0.22 -13.18
CA GLY A 190 -2.51 -0.66 -13.53
C GLY A 190 -2.02 -0.05 -14.86
N LEU A 191 -2.89 0.08 -15.85
CA LEU A 191 -2.54 0.63 -17.17
C LEU A 191 -2.31 2.15 -17.15
N GLN A 192 -2.74 2.87 -16.13
CA GLN A 192 -2.44 4.30 -15.94
C GLN A 192 -0.98 4.54 -15.54
N GLY A 193 -0.30 3.55 -14.95
CA GLY A 193 1.12 3.66 -14.59
C GLY A 193 2.06 3.55 -15.80
N SER A 194 3.27 4.11 -15.68
CA SER A 194 4.31 3.92 -16.70
C SER A 194 4.91 2.52 -16.62
N ILE A 195 5.29 1.93 -17.76
CA ILE A 195 6.00 0.63 -17.80
C ILE A 195 7.25 0.68 -16.92
N LYS A 196 8.04 1.76 -17.03
CA LYS A 196 9.29 1.94 -16.27
C LYS A 196 9.03 2.01 -14.77
N GLY A 197 8.06 2.84 -14.34
CA GLY A 197 7.70 2.97 -12.93
C GLY A 197 7.18 1.68 -12.33
N LEU A 198 6.30 0.98 -13.05
CA LEU A 198 5.76 -0.31 -12.62
C LEU A 198 6.83 -1.41 -12.56
N TYR A 199 7.72 -1.46 -13.54
CA TYR A 199 8.83 -2.41 -13.61
C TYR A 199 9.82 -2.23 -12.44
N ASP A 200 10.30 -1.01 -12.22
CA ASP A 200 11.27 -0.72 -11.16
C ASP A 200 10.64 -0.87 -9.76
N CYS A 201 9.35 -0.54 -9.62
CA CYS A 201 8.63 -0.72 -8.37
C CYS A 201 8.62 -2.19 -7.90
N ILE A 202 8.73 -3.17 -8.81
CA ILE A 202 8.83 -4.58 -8.45
C ILE A 202 10.06 -4.83 -7.57
N LYS A 203 11.21 -4.21 -7.92
CA LYS A 203 12.40 -4.27 -7.07
C LYS A 203 12.16 -3.57 -5.73
N ALA A 204 11.52 -2.41 -5.76
CA ALA A 204 11.24 -1.64 -4.55
C ALA A 204 10.43 -2.45 -3.53
N PHE A 205 9.34 -3.10 -3.93
CA PHE A 205 8.50 -3.83 -3.00
C PHE A 205 9.03 -5.22 -2.63
N SER A 206 9.84 -5.85 -3.48
CA SER A 206 10.29 -7.22 -3.24
C SER A 206 11.63 -7.33 -2.54
N GLU A 207 12.58 -6.42 -2.84
CA GLU A 207 13.97 -6.55 -2.43
C GLU A 207 14.40 -5.53 -1.35
N THR A 208 13.53 -4.55 -1.01
CA THR A 208 13.86 -3.58 0.05
C THR A 208 13.75 -4.24 1.43
N ASP A 209 14.83 -4.16 2.19
CA ASP A 209 14.85 -4.57 3.59
C ASP A 209 14.27 -3.45 4.47
N LEU A 210 13.15 -3.73 5.10
CA LEU A 210 12.39 -2.80 5.94
C LEU A 210 12.45 -3.15 7.43
N ARG A 211 13.32 -4.09 7.84
CA ARG A 211 13.40 -4.54 9.23
C ARG A 211 13.75 -3.40 10.20
N GLU A 212 14.74 -2.58 9.83
CA GLU A 212 15.14 -1.45 10.67
C GLU A 212 14.07 -0.35 10.70
N ASP A 213 13.29 -0.20 9.61
CA ASP A 213 12.18 0.74 9.58
C ASP A 213 11.08 0.30 10.54
N LEU A 214 10.71 -0.99 10.55
CA LEU A 214 9.73 -1.54 11.49
C LEU A 214 10.16 -1.35 12.96
N ARG A 215 11.45 -1.55 13.29
CA ARG A 215 11.96 -1.32 14.65
C ARG A 215 11.84 0.14 15.11
N LYS A 216 11.88 1.08 14.17
CA LYS A 216 11.72 2.51 14.45
C LYS A 216 10.25 2.95 14.56
N MET A 217 9.30 2.12 14.16
CA MET A 217 7.88 2.41 14.29
C MET A 217 7.42 2.18 15.75
N THR A 218 7.73 3.13 16.60
CA THR A 218 7.42 3.07 18.05
C THR A 218 5.99 3.56 18.40
N ILE A 219 5.16 3.75 17.39
CA ILE A 219 3.75 4.13 17.50
C ILE A 219 2.85 2.89 17.45
N PRO A 220 1.61 2.95 17.96
CA PRO A 220 0.66 1.87 17.80
C PRO A 220 0.48 1.51 16.32
N THR A 221 0.68 0.24 16.00
CA THR A 221 0.62 -0.25 14.62
C THR A 221 -0.31 -1.45 14.51
N LEU A 222 -1.31 -1.34 13.63
CA LEU A 222 -2.21 -2.44 13.28
C LEU A 222 -1.66 -3.18 12.06
N VAL A 223 -1.46 -4.49 12.19
CA VAL A 223 -1.14 -5.38 11.07
C VAL A 223 -2.39 -6.20 10.74
N ILE A 224 -2.91 -6.06 9.53
CA ILE A 224 -4.02 -6.87 9.01
C ILE A 224 -3.51 -7.69 7.84
N HIS A 225 -3.74 -9.01 7.86
CA HIS A 225 -3.28 -9.88 6.78
C HIS A 225 -4.23 -11.06 6.59
N GLY A 226 -4.45 -11.44 5.33
CA GLY A 226 -5.17 -12.67 5.02
C GLY A 226 -4.25 -13.89 5.09
N ASP A 227 -4.69 -14.99 5.69
CA ASP A 227 -3.88 -16.21 5.78
C ASP A 227 -3.85 -17.02 4.49
N ASP A 228 -4.67 -16.66 3.48
CA ASP A 228 -4.63 -17.17 2.11
C ASP A 228 -4.13 -16.12 1.09
N ASP A 229 -3.28 -15.20 1.53
CA ASP A 229 -2.66 -14.22 0.66
C ASP A 229 -1.61 -14.90 -0.24
N GLN A 230 -1.95 -15.03 -1.54
CA GLN A 230 -1.12 -15.71 -2.54
C GLN A 230 -0.08 -14.78 -3.19
N ILE A 231 -0.10 -13.50 -2.85
CA ILE A 231 0.81 -12.47 -3.40
C ILE A 231 1.91 -12.11 -2.39
N VAL A 232 1.50 -11.80 -1.16
CA VAL A 232 2.40 -11.49 -0.04
C VAL A 232 2.17 -12.53 1.05
N PRO A 233 3.02 -13.56 1.17
CA PRO A 233 2.77 -14.67 2.09
C PRO A 233 2.71 -14.21 3.55
N PHE A 234 1.62 -14.52 4.25
CA PHE A 234 1.40 -14.12 5.64
C PHE A 234 2.54 -14.56 6.57
N GLU A 235 2.94 -15.84 6.48
CA GLU A 235 3.95 -16.44 7.38
C GLU A 235 5.32 -15.77 7.32
N THR A 236 5.71 -15.22 6.17
CA THR A 236 7.02 -14.59 5.96
C THR A 236 6.95 -13.06 5.95
N CYS A 237 5.76 -12.49 5.90
CA CYS A 237 5.55 -11.04 5.85
C CYS A 237 4.75 -10.54 7.06
N GLY A 238 3.43 -10.55 7.03
CA GLY A 238 2.60 -9.93 8.07
C GLY A 238 2.87 -10.45 9.48
N LYS A 239 3.05 -11.76 9.64
CA LYS A 239 3.39 -12.39 10.92
C LYS A 239 4.75 -11.91 11.44
N VAL A 240 5.79 -11.97 10.61
CA VAL A 240 7.14 -11.54 10.98
C VAL A 240 7.20 -10.02 11.22
N ALA A 241 6.45 -9.23 10.45
CA ALA A 241 6.35 -7.80 10.69
C ALA A 241 5.76 -7.50 12.07
N ALA A 242 4.70 -8.19 12.47
CA ALA A 242 4.09 -8.04 13.79
C ALA A 242 5.03 -8.44 14.94
N GLU A 243 5.94 -9.40 14.73
CA GLU A 243 6.97 -9.79 15.71
C GLU A 243 8.11 -8.75 15.85
N ILE A 244 8.40 -7.99 14.77
CA ILE A 244 9.47 -6.98 14.78
C ILE A 244 8.99 -5.64 15.35
N LEU A 245 7.73 -5.28 15.08
CA LEU A 245 7.13 -4.01 15.51
C LEU A 245 7.08 -3.91 17.05
N PRO A 246 7.50 -2.79 17.65
CA PRO A 246 7.48 -2.63 19.12
C PRO A 246 6.08 -2.62 19.75
N ASP A 247 5.08 -2.11 19.04
CA ASP A 247 3.68 -2.01 19.50
C ASP A 247 2.74 -2.41 18.37
N ALA A 248 2.57 -3.73 18.19
CA ALA A 248 1.77 -4.30 17.11
C ALA A 248 0.48 -4.95 17.61
N GLN A 249 -0.62 -4.68 16.91
CA GLN A 249 -1.85 -5.47 16.97
C GLN A 249 -1.97 -6.27 15.68
N LEU A 250 -1.97 -7.59 15.76
CA LEU A 250 -2.13 -8.47 14.59
C LEU A 250 -3.57 -8.94 14.46
N LYS A 251 -4.16 -8.75 13.27
CA LYS A 251 -5.45 -9.31 12.87
C LYS A 251 -5.27 -10.18 11.63
N VAL A 252 -5.55 -11.46 11.76
CA VAL A 252 -5.52 -12.42 10.66
C VAL A 252 -6.94 -12.64 10.14
N TYR A 253 -7.12 -12.48 8.81
CA TYR A 253 -8.40 -12.72 8.16
C TYR A 253 -8.39 -14.12 7.55
N ALA A 254 -9.18 -15.03 8.14
CA ALA A 254 -9.25 -16.43 7.70
C ALA A 254 -9.78 -16.54 6.26
N GLY A 255 -9.01 -17.18 5.39
CA GLY A 255 -9.28 -17.28 3.94
C GLY A 255 -9.13 -15.96 3.19
N GLY A 256 -8.60 -14.92 3.84
CA GLY A 256 -8.40 -13.61 3.22
C GLY A 256 -7.34 -13.66 2.13
N SER A 257 -7.68 -13.12 0.95
CA SER A 257 -6.75 -12.94 -0.18
C SER A 257 -5.93 -11.66 -0.03
N HIS A 258 -5.03 -11.37 -0.98
CA HIS A 258 -4.26 -10.13 -1.00
C HIS A 258 -5.15 -8.87 -1.09
N GLY A 259 -6.21 -8.93 -1.86
CA GLY A 259 -7.14 -7.82 -2.10
C GLY A 259 -8.19 -7.62 -1.01
N ILE A 260 -7.86 -7.83 0.28
CA ILE A 260 -8.82 -7.76 1.40
C ILE A 260 -9.46 -6.38 1.57
N CYS A 261 -8.81 -5.30 1.14
CA CYS A 261 -9.43 -3.97 1.12
C CYS A 261 -10.70 -3.91 0.26
N THR A 262 -10.79 -4.77 -0.75
CA THR A 262 -11.97 -4.91 -1.63
C THR A 262 -12.86 -6.07 -1.19
N THR A 263 -12.28 -7.27 -1.01
CA THR A 263 -13.05 -8.50 -0.73
C THR A 263 -13.64 -8.52 0.68
N HIS A 264 -13.01 -7.85 1.63
CA HIS A 264 -13.41 -7.76 3.04
C HIS A 264 -13.62 -6.31 3.49
N LYS A 265 -14.04 -5.42 2.56
CA LYS A 265 -14.09 -3.98 2.79
C LYS A 265 -14.85 -3.55 4.05
N GLN A 266 -15.96 -4.19 4.36
CA GLN A 266 -16.75 -3.86 5.55
C GLN A 266 -15.99 -4.15 6.85
N GLN A 267 -15.31 -5.29 6.91
CA GLN A 267 -14.49 -5.68 8.05
C GLN A 267 -13.26 -4.79 8.20
N ILE A 268 -12.55 -4.51 7.09
CA ILE A 268 -11.42 -3.56 7.06
C ILE A 268 -11.86 -2.18 7.56
N ASN A 269 -12.98 -1.68 7.06
CA ASN A 269 -13.51 -0.38 7.48
C ASN A 269 -13.76 -0.31 8.98
N GLN A 270 -14.39 -1.33 9.54
CA GLN A 270 -14.69 -1.37 10.98
C GLN A 270 -13.42 -1.55 11.82
N ASP A 271 -12.49 -2.39 11.39
CA ASP A 271 -11.24 -2.64 12.11
C ASP A 271 -10.33 -1.40 12.11
N LEU A 272 -10.26 -0.69 10.98
CA LEU A 272 -9.56 0.60 10.91
C LEU A 272 -10.22 1.63 11.83
N LEU A 273 -11.55 1.77 11.79
CA LEU A 273 -12.26 2.72 12.65
C LEU A 273 -12.00 2.45 14.14
N ASN A 274 -12.14 1.19 14.56
CA ASN A 274 -11.90 0.78 15.94
C ASN A 274 -10.46 1.08 16.39
N PHE A 275 -9.48 0.79 15.54
CA PHE A 275 -8.08 1.04 15.83
C PHE A 275 -7.75 2.54 15.88
N ILE A 276 -8.33 3.34 15.01
CA ILE A 276 -8.10 4.79 15.00
C ILE A 276 -8.65 5.43 16.28
N GLN A 277 -9.81 4.97 16.74
CA GLN A 277 -10.51 5.51 17.91
C GLN A 277 -10.01 4.95 19.26
N SER A 278 -9.23 3.88 19.27
CA SER A 278 -8.61 3.34 20.49
C SER A 278 -7.42 4.22 20.92
#